data_4c5c88f88648b8f9f59b642eb39c5fc4
#
_entry.id   4c5c88f88648b8f9f59b642eb39c5fc4
#
_cell.length_a   1.000
_cell.length_b   1.000
_cell.length_c   1.000
_cell.angle_alpha   90.00
_cell.angle_beta   90.00
_cell.angle_gamma   90.00
#
_symmetry.space_group_name_H-M   'P 1'
#
loop_
_entity.id
_entity.type
_entity.pdbx_description
1 polymer ?
#
loop_
_entity_poly.entity_id
_entity_poly.type
_entity_poly.pdbx_seq_one_letter_code
_entity_poly.pdbx_strand_id
1 'polypeptide(L)'
;MLIVVFAYSNRSDRFVRVEASTVSSESLAYDPDPAKARSAFNDAVKVFFSARCANCHPGGDAPSQGDSMTPHSMEVKRGPDGRGIGEQKCATCHQDINLDGDGLPPGAPDWHMPG
;
A
#
# COMPACT_ATOMS: atom_id res chain seq x y z
N MET A 1 25.19 -9.38 -36.33
CA MET A 1 24.27 -8.71 -35.43
C MET A 1 24.66 -7.24 -35.35
N LEU A 2 23.90 -6.37 -36.03
CA LEU A 2 24.25 -4.96 -36.26
C LEU A 2 23.76 -4.14 -35.06
N ILE A 3 24.71 -3.47 -34.37
CA ILE A 3 24.37 -2.53 -33.28
C ILE A 3 24.29 -1.14 -33.93
N VAL A 4 23.09 -0.57 -33.97
CA VAL A 4 22.86 0.82 -34.39
C VAL A 4 23.00 1.72 -33.18
N VAL A 5 24.07 2.51 -33.13
CA VAL A 5 24.30 3.54 -32.13
C VAL A 5 23.72 4.85 -32.66
N PHE A 6 22.64 5.34 -32.07
CA PHE A 6 22.17 6.71 -32.28
C PHE A 6 22.88 7.64 -31.31
N ALA A 7 23.78 8.44 -31.80
CA ALA A 7 24.36 9.56 -31.06
C ALA A 7 23.43 10.78 -31.22
N TYR A 8 22.74 11.17 -30.14
CA TYR A 8 22.08 12.47 -30.08
C TYR A 8 22.89 13.39 -29.18
N SER A 9 23.44 14.41 -29.79
CA SER A 9 24.22 15.49 -29.13
C SER A 9 23.24 16.63 -28.79
N ASN A 10 23.02 16.91 -27.54
CA ASN A 10 23.24 18.21 -26.88
C ASN A 10 22.42 18.36 -25.57
N ARG A 11 23.10 18.90 -24.56
CA ARG A 11 22.71 19.37 -23.23
C ARG A 11 22.63 18.33 -22.11
N SER A 12 23.70 18.37 -21.32
CA SER A 12 23.75 18.34 -19.83
C SER A 12 22.73 17.50 -19.05
N ASP A 13 22.33 16.36 -19.53
CA ASP A 13 21.65 15.39 -18.70
C ASP A 13 22.63 14.30 -18.30
N ARG A 14 23.07 14.38 -17.07
CA ARG A 14 23.86 13.35 -16.42
C ARG A 14 22.95 12.13 -16.25
N PHE A 15 22.87 11.30 -17.28
CA PHE A 15 22.20 9.99 -17.14
C PHE A 15 22.98 9.17 -16.10
N VAL A 16 22.38 9.01 -14.93
CA VAL A 16 22.82 8.01 -13.98
C VAL A 16 22.58 6.65 -14.64
N ARG A 17 23.64 6.00 -15.06
CA ARG A 17 23.56 4.62 -15.54
C ARG A 17 23.19 3.75 -14.34
N VAL A 18 21.93 3.39 -14.21
CA VAL A 18 21.51 2.36 -13.29
C VAL A 18 21.94 1.04 -13.92
N GLU A 19 23.04 0.49 -13.43
CA GLU A 19 23.40 -0.87 -13.77
C GLU A 19 22.36 -1.79 -13.17
N ALA A 20 21.61 -2.46 -14.03
CA ALA A 20 20.71 -3.52 -13.59
C ALA A 20 21.60 -4.62 -12.97
N SER A 21 21.64 -4.66 -11.64
CA SER A 21 22.23 -5.79 -10.94
C SER A 21 21.47 -7.02 -11.40
N THR A 22 22.15 -7.90 -12.14
CA THR A 22 21.61 -9.21 -12.45
C THR A 22 21.48 -9.96 -11.13
N VAL A 23 20.29 -10.04 -10.59
CA VAL A 23 19.99 -10.93 -9.48
C VAL A 23 20.28 -12.34 -10.00
N SER A 24 21.34 -12.96 -9.47
CA SER A 24 21.69 -14.31 -9.88
C SER A 24 20.54 -15.24 -9.47
N SER A 25 20.21 -16.18 -10.32
CA SER A 25 19.17 -17.18 -10.04
C SER A 25 19.46 -18.04 -8.79
N GLU A 26 20.68 -18.04 -8.33
CA GLU A 26 21.10 -18.70 -7.09
C GLU A 26 20.54 -18.04 -5.82
N SER A 27 20.24 -16.73 -5.87
CA SER A 27 19.66 -16.01 -4.71
C SER A 27 18.19 -16.35 -4.42
N LEU A 28 17.54 -17.09 -5.34
CA LEU A 28 16.16 -17.55 -5.21
C LEU A 28 16.07 -19.05 -4.86
N ALA A 29 17.18 -19.66 -4.42
CA ALA A 29 17.14 -21.04 -3.97
C ALA A 29 16.16 -21.16 -2.78
N TYR A 30 15.09 -21.92 -2.98
CA TYR A 30 14.12 -22.24 -1.94
C TYR A 30 14.82 -23.01 -0.80
N ASP A 31 14.85 -22.40 0.40
CA ASP A 31 15.30 -23.05 1.63
C ASP A 31 14.10 -23.74 2.28
N PRO A 32 14.04 -25.08 2.27
CA PRO A 32 12.91 -25.84 2.79
C PRO A 32 12.83 -25.90 4.32
N ASP A 33 13.58 -25.08 5.06
CA ASP A 33 13.56 -25.07 6.52
C ASP A 33 12.21 -24.57 7.06
N PRO A 34 11.37 -25.47 7.60
CA PRO A 34 10.02 -25.08 8.07
C PRO A 34 10.05 -24.17 9.30
N ALA A 35 11.15 -24.13 10.05
CA ALA A 35 11.27 -23.24 11.20
C ALA A 35 11.50 -21.80 10.75
N LYS A 36 12.38 -21.60 9.78
CA LYS A 36 12.60 -20.28 9.16
C LYS A 36 11.34 -19.77 8.44
N ALA A 37 10.66 -20.65 7.72
CA ALA A 37 9.42 -20.31 7.03
C ALA A 37 8.33 -19.85 8.01
N ARG A 38 8.15 -20.56 9.13
CA ARG A 38 7.22 -20.15 10.19
C ARG A 38 7.62 -18.82 10.85
N SER A 39 8.91 -18.63 11.12
CA SER A 39 9.38 -17.37 11.70
C SER A 39 9.09 -16.19 10.77
N ALA A 40 9.44 -16.31 9.50
CA ALA A 40 9.18 -15.28 8.50
C ALA A 40 7.68 -15.01 8.32
N PHE A 41 6.84 -16.05 8.32
CA PHE A 41 5.39 -15.91 8.29
C PHE A 41 4.85 -15.17 9.51
N ASN A 42 5.31 -15.52 10.72
CA ASN A 42 4.89 -14.85 11.94
C ASN A 42 5.29 -13.36 11.96
N ASP A 43 6.41 -13.01 11.35
CA ASP A 43 6.80 -11.61 11.21
C ASP A 43 5.90 -10.88 10.18
N ALA A 44 5.56 -11.51 9.07
CA ALA A 44 4.62 -10.96 8.09
C ALA A 44 3.21 -10.78 8.67
N VAL A 45 2.74 -11.70 9.50
CA VAL A 45 1.44 -11.62 10.18
C VAL A 45 1.30 -10.35 11.02
N LYS A 46 2.35 -9.91 11.69
CA LYS A 46 2.36 -8.65 12.46
C LYS A 46 2.02 -7.43 11.59
N VAL A 47 2.48 -7.44 10.34
CA VAL A 47 2.15 -6.37 9.37
C VAL A 47 0.68 -6.43 8.98
N PHE A 48 0.15 -7.61 8.66
CA PHE A 48 -1.25 -7.76 8.25
C PHE A 48 -2.25 -7.38 9.33
N PHE A 49 -1.91 -7.64 10.59
CA PHE A 49 -2.73 -7.24 11.74
C PHE A 49 -2.39 -5.86 12.33
N SER A 50 -1.50 -5.12 11.69
CA SER A 50 -1.28 -3.72 12.04
C SER A 50 -2.56 -2.89 11.78
N ALA A 51 -2.85 -1.94 12.66
CA ALA A 51 -3.95 -1.00 12.47
C ALA A 51 -3.92 -0.30 11.11
N ARG A 52 -2.73 -0.03 10.57
CA ARG A 52 -2.55 0.58 9.24
C ARG A 52 -3.09 -0.28 8.08
N CYS A 53 -3.15 -1.58 8.27
CA CYS A 53 -3.72 -2.50 7.27
C CYS A 53 -5.15 -2.88 7.67
N ALA A 54 -5.34 -3.35 8.91
CA ALA A 54 -6.57 -3.95 9.38
C ALA A 54 -7.74 -2.95 9.45
N ASN A 55 -7.48 -1.65 9.65
CA ASN A 55 -8.55 -0.63 9.65
C ASN A 55 -9.28 -0.56 8.31
N CYS A 56 -8.56 -0.71 7.20
CA CYS A 56 -9.15 -0.67 5.84
C CYS A 56 -9.44 -2.05 5.27
N HIS A 57 -8.80 -3.12 5.82
CA HIS A 57 -9.01 -4.51 5.43
C HIS A 57 -9.72 -5.32 6.52
N PRO A 58 -10.92 -4.91 6.99
CA PRO A 58 -11.65 -5.67 7.99
C PRO A 58 -12.23 -6.94 7.39
N GLY A 59 -12.49 -7.93 8.24
CA GLY A 59 -13.22 -9.15 7.84
C GLY A 59 -14.69 -8.94 7.50
N GLY A 60 -15.18 -7.71 7.64
CA GLY A 60 -16.59 -7.33 7.41
C GLY A 60 -16.72 -6.09 6.53
N ASP A 61 -17.87 -5.45 6.64
CA ASP A 61 -18.27 -4.31 5.80
C ASP A 61 -17.98 -2.94 6.44
N ALA A 62 -17.57 -2.91 7.69
CA ALA A 62 -17.29 -1.69 8.44
C ALA A 62 -15.77 -1.53 8.66
N PRO A 63 -15.18 -0.37 8.32
CA PRO A 63 -13.81 -0.08 8.67
C PRO A 63 -13.63 0.17 10.17
N SER A 64 -12.40 0.09 10.62
CA SER A 64 -11.98 0.57 11.94
C SER A 64 -11.16 1.85 11.80
N GLN A 65 -10.84 2.50 12.92
CA GLN A 65 -10.02 3.71 12.96
C GLN A 65 -9.06 3.71 14.15
N GLY A 66 -7.97 4.46 13.99
CA GLY A 66 -6.94 4.67 14.99
C GLY A 66 -6.11 3.43 15.29
N ASP A 67 -5.09 3.59 16.14
CA ASP A 67 -4.15 2.50 16.47
C ASP A 67 -4.80 1.38 17.30
N SER A 68 -5.89 1.69 18.01
CA SER A 68 -6.67 0.73 18.79
C SER A 68 -7.73 -0.01 17.98
N MET A 69 -7.79 0.24 16.66
CA MET A 69 -8.76 -0.40 15.73
C MET A 69 -10.20 -0.33 16.24
N THR A 70 -10.60 0.81 16.77
CA THR A 70 -11.99 1.04 17.22
C THR A 70 -12.93 1.13 16.01
N PRO A 71 -14.21 0.80 16.14
CA PRO A 71 -15.17 0.98 15.06
C PRO A 71 -15.09 2.41 14.50
N HIS A 72 -15.14 2.54 13.18
CA HIS A 72 -15.12 3.85 12.54
C HIS A 72 -16.32 4.67 12.99
N SER A 73 -16.10 5.94 13.33
CA SER A 73 -17.16 6.87 13.68
C SER A 73 -18.21 6.96 12.58
N MET A 74 -19.43 7.37 12.92
CA MET A 74 -20.56 7.55 12.00
C MET A 74 -21.07 6.26 11.34
N GLU A 75 -20.65 5.08 11.81
CA GLU A 75 -21.13 3.77 11.31
C GLU A 75 -20.93 3.58 9.79
N VAL A 76 -19.85 4.12 9.27
CA VAL A 76 -19.49 4.02 7.84
C VAL A 76 -19.42 2.56 7.40
N LYS A 77 -19.88 2.28 6.19
CA LYS A 77 -19.84 0.97 5.56
C LYS A 77 -19.08 1.04 4.23
N ARG A 78 -18.51 -0.10 3.84
CA ARG A 78 -17.75 -0.25 2.59
C ARG A 78 -18.56 0.14 1.35
N GLY A 79 -19.77 -0.37 1.26
CA GLY A 79 -20.58 -0.27 0.06
C GLY A 79 -20.07 -1.16 -1.09
N PRO A 80 -20.81 -1.25 -2.20
CA PRO A 80 -20.53 -2.18 -3.30
C PRO A 80 -19.23 -1.83 -4.08
N ASP A 81 -18.80 -0.58 -4.05
CA ASP A 81 -17.63 -0.06 -4.74
C ASP A 81 -16.44 0.25 -3.80
N GLY A 82 -16.57 -0.08 -2.52
CA GLY A 82 -15.58 0.24 -1.50
C GLY A 82 -15.55 1.71 -1.07
N ARG A 83 -16.43 2.57 -1.59
CA ARG A 83 -16.37 4.04 -1.45
C ARG A 83 -17.41 4.61 -0.49
N GLY A 84 -18.01 3.75 0.33
CA GLY A 84 -19.09 4.15 1.26
C GLY A 84 -20.47 4.09 0.64
N ILE A 85 -21.50 4.17 1.47
CA ILE A 85 -22.92 4.08 1.07
C ILE A 85 -23.66 5.40 1.32
N GLY A 86 -24.65 5.69 0.49
CA GLY A 86 -25.51 6.87 0.65
C GLY A 86 -24.72 8.17 0.72
N GLU A 87 -25.03 8.98 1.73
CA GLU A 87 -24.34 10.24 2.01
C GLU A 87 -22.97 10.06 2.69
N GLN A 88 -22.67 8.85 3.16
CA GLN A 88 -21.43 8.52 3.87
C GLN A 88 -20.36 7.99 2.91
N LYS A 89 -20.03 8.79 1.90
CA LYS A 89 -18.92 8.47 1.00
C LYS A 89 -17.59 8.73 1.69
N CYS A 90 -16.62 7.84 1.49
CA CYS A 90 -15.28 7.98 2.05
C CYS A 90 -14.67 9.36 1.74
N ALA A 91 -14.76 9.79 0.49
CA ALA A 91 -14.23 11.07 0.02
C ALA A 91 -14.95 12.31 0.59
N THR A 92 -16.08 12.15 1.30
CA THR A 92 -16.71 13.28 2.00
C THR A 92 -15.81 13.82 3.12
N CYS A 93 -15.04 12.94 3.77
CA CYS A 93 -14.15 13.29 4.88
C CYS A 93 -12.66 13.06 4.51
N HIS A 94 -12.35 12.03 3.75
CA HIS A 94 -10.98 11.72 3.31
C HIS A 94 -10.68 12.43 1.99
N GLN A 95 -9.85 13.46 2.07
CA GLN A 95 -9.43 14.24 0.90
C GLN A 95 -8.29 13.55 0.14
N ASP A 96 -7.95 14.02 -1.05
CA ASP A 96 -6.85 13.47 -1.86
C ASP A 96 -5.46 13.65 -1.23
N ILE A 97 -5.35 14.51 -0.22
CA ILE A 97 -4.12 14.78 0.53
C ILE A 97 -4.44 14.87 2.02
N ASN A 98 -3.44 14.67 2.87
CA ASN A 98 -3.58 15.00 4.28
C ASN A 98 -3.77 16.51 4.44
N LEU A 99 -4.77 16.90 5.23
CA LEU A 99 -4.96 18.28 5.64
C LEU A 99 -4.10 18.59 6.87
N ASP A 100 -3.67 19.84 6.99
CA ASP A 100 -2.94 20.31 8.17
C ASP A 100 -3.90 20.49 9.36
N GLY A 101 -3.59 19.83 10.48
CA GLY A 101 -4.35 19.92 11.72
C GLY A 101 -4.44 18.58 12.45
N ASP A 102 -4.58 18.67 13.78
CA ASP A 102 -4.73 17.49 14.64
C ASP A 102 -6.15 16.90 14.54
N GLY A 103 -6.24 15.58 14.54
CA GLY A 103 -7.52 14.86 14.57
C GLY A 103 -8.31 14.89 13.26
N LEU A 104 -7.74 15.42 12.18
CA LEU A 104 -8.36 15.35 10.86
C LEU A 104 -8.22 13.95 10.25
N PRO A 105 -9.19 13.52 9.42
CA PRO A 105 -9.09 12.27 8.69
C PRO A 105 -7.86 12.27 7.79
N PRO A 106 -7.12 11.14 7.71
CA PRO A 106 -6.02 11.02 6.76
C PRO A 106 -6.54 11.09 5.32
N GLY A 107 -5.72 11.60 4.41
CA GLY A 107 -6.05 11.73 3.00
C GLY A 107 -5.10 10.93 2.11
N ALA A 108 -5.61 10.47 0.99
CA ALA A 108 -4.86 9.94 -0.13
C ALA A 108 -5.75 9.94 -1.38
N PRO A 109 -5.16 10.03 -2.59
CA PRO A 109 -5.94 9.93 -3.82
C PRO A 109 -6.75 8.64 -3.85
N ASP A 110 -8.00 8.76 -4.30
CA ASP A 110 -8.89 7.62 -4.48
C ASP A 110 -9.13 6.79 -3.20
N TRP A 111 -9.39 7.48 -2.08
CA TRP A 111 -9.62 6.82 -0.79
C TRP A 111 -10.81 5.87 -0.83
N HIS A 112 -10.57 4.60 -0.60
CA HIS A 112 -11.58 3.55 -0.58
C HIS A 112 -11.16 2.35 0.27
N MET A 113 -12.11 1.48 0.60
CA MET A 113 -11.83 0.18 1.21
C MET A 113 -11.60 -0.84 0.09
N PRO A 114 -10.45 -1.49 0.04
CA PRO A 114 -10.20 -2.52 -0.96
C PRO A 114 -11.12 -3.73 -0.76
N GLY A 115 -11.34 -4.46 -1.84
CA GLY A 115 -12.17 -5.68 -1.88
C GLY A 115 -11.49 -6.88 -1.26
#